data_12391353f7692e1e179e884b013a3181
#
_entry.id   12391353f7692e1e179e884b013a3181
#
_cell.length_a   1.000
_cell.length_b   1.000
_cell.length_c   1.000
_cell.angle_alpha   90.00
_cell.angle_beta   90.00
_cell.angle_gamma   90.00
#
_symmetry.space_group_name_H-M   'P 1'
#
loop_
_entity.id
_entity.type
_entity.pdbx_description
1 polymer ?
#
loop_
_entity_poly.entity_id
_entity_poly.type
_entity_poly.pdbx_seq_one_letter_code
_entity_poly.pdbx_strand_id
1 'polypeptide(L)'
;MMISKRVKASLVIVVAAIAVTAAAYKISKSRTFQFFGDIVPRINTRQKVVALTFDDGPTPGVTEELLSILNKEGVKATFFVIGAELERNLEEGRKIVAAGHELGNHTYSHKRMVLKTPSFIESEIERTDQLIRQAGYQSAIHFRPPYGKKLVLLPYFLSRTSRKTITWDVEPDSYPEIAADSDKIVAHTLEKTRPGSIILLHVMYKGREESLKAVEGIIVGLKGDGYSFKTVSEMLDILREPPPGAQAFLPAGI
;
A
#
# COMPACT_ATOMS: atom_id res chain seq x y z
N MET A 1 -27.66 -45.63 -16.29
CA MET A 1 -28.44 -44.96 -15.23
C MET A 1 -28.52 -43.46 -15.55
N MET A 2 -29.65 -42.96 -16.03
CA MET A 2 -29.78 -41.55 -16.41
C MET A 2 -29.92 -40.67 -15.15
N ILE A 3 -29.00 -39.73 -14.97
CA ILE A 3 -29.06 -38.75 -13.87
C ILE A 3 -30.34 -37.91 -14.05
N SER A 4 -31.15 -37.80 -13.01
CA SER A 4 -32.41 -37.07 -13.05
C SER A 4 -32.18 -35.57 -13.37
N LYS A 5 -33.15 -34.90 -14.02
CA LYS A 5 -33.06 -33.46 -14.34
C LYS A 5 -32.80 -32.60 -13.08
N ARG A 6 -33.38 -32.98 -11.95
CA ARG A 6 -33.17 -32.27 -10.65
C ARG A 6 -31.72 -32.37 -10.18
N VAL A 7 -31.10 -33.54 -10.27
CA VAL A 7 -29.67 -33.71 -9.88
C VAL A 7 -28.75 -32.91 -10.80
N LYS A 8 -29.02 -32.88 -12.11
CA LYS A 8 -28.27 -32.03 -13.04
C LYS A 8 -28.38 -30.54 -12.70
N ALA A 9 -29.62 -30.06 -12.41
CA ALA A 9 -29.84 -28.68 -12.00
C ALA A 9 -29.11 -28.32 -10.69
N SER A 10 -29.17 -29.20 -9.67
CA SER A 10 -28.46 -28.99 -8.43
C SER A 10 -26.94 -28.94 -8.63
N LEU A 11 -26.39 -29.81 -9.48
CA LEU A 11 -24.97 -29.81 -9.80
C LEU A 11 -24.54 -28.48 -10.47
N VAL A 12 -25.33 -27.97 -11.41
CA VAL A 12 -25.06 -26.69 -12.08
C VAL A 12 -25.06 -25.54 -11.08
N ILE A 13 -26.01 -25.49 -10.14
CA ILE A 13 -26.07 -24.46 -9.09
C ILE A 13 -24.83 -24.52 -8.20
N VAL A 14 -24.42 -25.71 -7.77
CA VAL A 14 -23.22 -25.89 -6.93
C VAL A 14 -21.96 -25.44 -7.66
N VAL A 15 -21.79 -25.84 -8.92
CA VAL A 15 -20.65 -25.43 -9.75
C VAL A 15 -20.64 -23.90 -9.93
N ALA A 16 -21.78 -23.30 -10.21
CA ALA A 16 -21.90 -21.84 -10.32
C ALA A 16 -21.54 -21.12 -9.01
N ALA A 17 -22.01 -21.61 -7.86
CA ALA A 17 -21.68 -21.07 -6.55
C ALA A 17 -20.17 -21.16 -6.25
N ILE A 18 -19.54 -22.27 -6.56
CA ILE A 18 -18.07 -22.44 -6.42
C ILE A 18 -17.34 -21.45 -7.33
N ALA A 19 -17.75 -21.30 -8.57
CA ALA A 19 -17.13 -20.38 -9.53
C ALA A 19 -17.24 -18.91 -9.05
N VAL A 20 -18.41 -18.50 -8.57
CA VAL A 20 -18.64 -17.15 -8.01
C VAL A 20 -17.77 -16.92 -6.78
N THR A 21 -17.69 -17.89 -5.87
CA THR A 21 -16.85 -17.80 -4.66
C THR A 21 -15.36 -17.68 -5.02
N ALA A 22 -14.90 -18.50 -5.98
CA ALA A 22 -13.52 -18.44 -6.46
C ALA A 22 -13.19 -17.10 -7.13
N ALA A 23 -14.11 -16.56 -7.94
CA ALA A 23 -13.97 -15.25 -8.55
C ALA A 23 -13.92 -14.13 -7.49
N ALA A 24 -14.85 -14.14 -6.53
CA ALA A 24 -14.87 -13.19 -5.43
C ALA A 24 -13.56 -13.23 -4.60
N TYR A 25 -13.04 -14.45 -4.34
CA TYR A 25 -11.76 -14.61 -3.67
C TYR A 25 -10.60 -14.00 -4.46
N LYS A 26 -10.51 -14.28 -5.78
CA LYS A 26 -9.47 -13.69 -6.65
C LYS A 26 -9.56 -12.15 -6.69
N ILE A 27 -10.76 -11.61 -6.86
CA ILE A 27 -11.00 -10.17 -6.85
C ILE A 27 -10.61 -9.56 -5.50
N SER A 28 -10.98 -10.21 -4.39
CA SER A 28 -10.70 -9.70 -3.05
C SER A 28 -9.21 -9.47 -2.77
N LYS A 29 -8.32 -10.22 -3.39
CA LYS A 29 -6.86 -10.11 -3.25
C LYS A 29 -6.16 -9.46 -4.44
N SER A 30 -6.91 -8.99 -5.45
CA SER A 30 -6.31 -8.34 -6.62
C SER A 30 -5.61 -7.04 -6.22
N ARG A 31 -4.37 -6.85 -6.66
CA ARG A 31 -3.62 -5.60 -6.47
C ARG A 31 -3.89 -4.57 -7.55
N THR A 32 -4.54 -4.97 -8.65
CA THR A 32 -4.71 -4.16 -9.86
C THR A 32 -6.16 -3.91 -10.23
N PHE A 33 -7.12 -4.54 -9.53
CA PHE A 33 -8.54 -4.44 -9.81
C PHE A 33 -9.37 -4.28 -8.52
N GLN A 34 -10.36 -3.41 -8.59
CA GLN A 34 -11.46 -3.28 -7.64
C GLN A 34 -12.70 -2.73 -8.34
N PHE A 35 -13.90 -2.89 -7.74
CA PHE A 35 -15.16 -2.50 -8.38
C PHE A 35 -15.41 -0.99 -8.41
N PHE A 36 -14.88 -0.23 -7.46
CA PHE A 36 -15.15 1.20 -7.30
C PHE A 36 -13.87 1.96 -6.97
N GLY A 37 -13.76 3.19 -7.49
CA GLY A 37 -12.63 4.09 -7.23
C GLY A 37 -11.31 3.61 -7.82
N ASP A 38 -10.26 4.35 -7.52
CA ASP A 38 -8.91 4.09 -8.05
C ASP A 38 -8.15 3.09 -7.18
N ILE A 39 -7.45 2.16 -7.85
CA ILE A 39 -6.46 1.27 -7.23
C ILE A 39 -5.11 1.49 -7.91
N VAL A 40 -4.09 1.72 -7.12
CA VAL A 40 -2.76 2.13 -7.58
C VAL A 40 -1.72 1.13 -7.09
N PRO A 41 -1.33 0.15 -7.92
CA PRO A 41 -0.25 -0.79 -7.59
C PRO A 41 1.13 -0.25 -7.95
N ARG A 42 1.18 0.71 -8.87
CA ARG A 42 2.38 1.32 -9.44
C ARG A 42 2.00 2.57 -10.21
N ILE A 43 2.88 3.54 -10.33
CA ILE A 43 2.70 4.71 -11.20
C ILE A 43 3.19 4.39 -12.61
N ASN A 44 2.39 4.70 -13.62
CA ASN A 44 2.81 4.53 -15.02
C ASN A 44 3.66 5.72 -15.45
N THR A 45 4.99 5.60 -15.33
CA THR A 45 5.96 6.62 -15.69
C THR A 45 7.22 6.00 -16.31
N ARG A 46 7.98 6.78 -17.08
CA ARG A 46 9.33 6.44 -17.55
C ARG A 46 10.42 7.01 -16.64
N GLN A 47 10.09 7.88 -15.72
CA GLN A 47 11.04 8.44 -14.76
C GLN A 47 11.49 7.34 -13.79
N LYS A 48 12.77 7.25 -13.52
CA LYS A 48 13.33 6.33 -12.52
C LYS A 48 13.00 6.85 -11.10
N VAL A 49 11.75 6.76 -10.73
CA VAL A 49 11.22 7.10 -9.39
C VAL A 49 10.55 5.88 -8.78
N VAL A 50 10.63 5.75 -7.47
CA VAL A 50 10.00 4.68 -6.69
C VAL A 50 9.42 5.22 -5.39
N ALA A 51 8.37 4.58 -4.87
CA ALA A 51 7.92 4.80 -3.50
C ALA A 51 8.36 3.62 -2.62
N LEU A 52 9.14 3.92 -1.57
CA LEU A 52 9.41 2.96 -0.51
C LEU A 52 8.31 3.11 0.54
N THR A 53 7.61 2.02 0.85
CA THR A 53 6.46 2.04 1.75
C THR A 53 6.58 0.98 2.81
N PHE A 54 6.14 1.32 4.03
CA PHE A 54 6.19 0.44 5.19
C PHE A 54 4.78 0.27 5.73
N ASP A 55 4.35 -0.98 5.91
CA ASP A 55 3.07 -1.31 6.52
C ASP A 55 3.26 -1.67 8.00
N ASP A 56 2.16 -1.59 8.74
CA ASP A 56 2.06 -1.87 10.16
C ASP A 56 2.72 -0.79 11.06
N GLY A 57 2.90 -1.08 12.35
CA GLY A 57 3.46 -0.14 13.30
C GLY A 57 2.59 1.12 13.55
N PRO A 58 3.17 2.17 14.11
CA PRO A 58 4.58 2.34 14.49
C PRO A 58 4.96 1.58 15.78
N THR A 59 6.24 1.22 15.90
CA THR A 59 6.76 0.46 17.04
C THR A 59 8.00 1.15 17.61
N PRO A 60 8.04 1.47 18.93
CA PRO A 60 9.21 2.09 19.55
C PRO A 60 10.51 1.30 19.33
N GLY A 61 11.61 1.99 19.17
CA GLY A 61 12.92 1.44 18.87
C GLY A 61 13.11 1.15 17.38
N VAL A 62 12.21 0.36 16.78
CA VAL A 62 12.29 0.03 15.34
C VAL A 62 11.97 1.26 14.48
N THR A 63 11.01 2.08 14.90
CA THR A 63 10.68 3.33 14.18
C THR A 63 11.89 4.27 14.14
N GLU A 64 12.58 4.46 15.27
CA GLU A 64 13.76 5.32 15.34
C GLU A 64 14.91 4.80 14.48
N GLU A 65 15.17 3.48 14.51
CA GLU A 65 16.20 2.85 13.68
C GLU A 65 15.91 3.05 12.20
N LEU A 66 14.67 2.78 11.78
CA LEU A 66 14.22 2.99 10.40
C LEU A 66 14.38 4.47 9.98
N LEU A 67 13.92 5.41 10.82
CA LEU A 67 14.06 6.84 10.55
C LEU A 67 15.53 7.28 10.45
N SER A 68 16.42 6.68 11.24
CA SER A 68 17.86 6.93 11.16
C SER A 68 18.43 6.50 9.81
N ILE A 69 18.06 5.31 9.31
CA ILE A 69 18.47 4.81 7.99
C ILE A 69 17.95 5.76 6.89
N LEU A 70 16.66 6.08 6.91
CA LEU A 70 16.05 6.96 5.90
C LEU A 70 16.67 8.37 5.89
N ASN A 71 16.98 8.91 7.05
CA ASN A 71 17.64 10.22 7.20
C ASN A 71 19.09 10.18 6.70
N LYS A 72 19.86 9.17 7.06
CA LYS A 72 21.23 8.94 6.58
C LYS A 72 21.27 8.92 5.06
N GLU A 73 20.31 8.25 4.47
CA GLU A 73 20.19 8.11 3.02
C GLU A 73 19.46 9.29 2.35
N GLY A 74 18.94 10.27 3.09
CA GLY A 74 18.21 11.42 2.54
C GLY A 74 16.95 11.02 1.76
N VAL A 75 16.25 9.95 2.19
CA VAL A 75 15.07 9.40 1.51
C VAL A 75 13.82 9.68 2.32
N LYS A 76 12.72 10.05 1.63
CA LYS A 76 11.38 10.09 2.22
C LYS A 76 10.59 8.86 1.78
N ALA A 77 9.73 8.39 2.70
CA ALA A 77 8.93 7.18 2.54
C ALA A 77 7.49 7.40 2.99
N THR A 78 6.61 6.44 2.70
CA THR A 78 5.21 6.45 3.15
C THR A 78 4.98 5.30 4.13
N PHE A 79 4.38 5.60 5.28
CA PHE A 79 4.07 4.65 6.34
C PHE A 79 2.56 4.44 6.42
N PHE A 80 2.09 3.23 6.09
CA PHE A 80 0.68 2.86 6.27
C PHE A 80 0.50 2.26 7.67
N VAL A 81 0.06 3.10 8.59
CA VAL A 81 0.04 2.78 10.03
C VAL A 81 -1.27 2.12 10.46
N ILE A 82 -1.17 1.15 11.38
CA ILE A 82 -2.30 0.57 12.09
C ILE A 82 -2.75 1.54 13.19
N GLY A 83 -4.02 1.94 13.18
CA GLY A 83 -4.54 2.90 14.14
C GLY A 83 -4.34 2.48 15.60
N ALA A 84 -4.55 1.20 15.93
CA ALA A 84 -4.33 0.69 17.29
C ALA A 84 -2.86 0.73 17.73
N GLU A 85 -1.90 0.57 16.81
CA GLU A 85 -0.48 0.73 17.11
C GLU A 85 -0.13 2.21 17.25
N LEU A 86 -0.65 3.06 16.37
CA LEU A 86 -0.46 4.50 16.44
C LEU A 86 -1.06 5.10 17.73
N GLU A 87 -2.23 4.62 18.17
CA GLU A 87 -2.85 5.06 19.43
C GLU A 87 -1.97 4.75 20.65
N ARG A 88 -1.35 3.56 20.68
CA ARG A 88 -0.41 3.16 21.74
C ARG A 88 0.93 3.91 21.68
N ASN A 89 1.36 4.28 20.50
CA ASN A 89 2.70 4.79 20.22
C ASN A 89 2.63 6.13 19.45
N LEU A 90 1.78 7.07 19.89
CA LEU A 90 1.51 8.31 19.18
C LEU A 90 2.79 9.15 18.95
N GLU A 91 3.74 9.12 19.88
CA GLU A 91 5.01 9.82 19.75
C GLU A 91 5.84 9.29 18.57
N GLU A 92 5.80 8.00 18.30
CA GLU A 92 6.46 7.42 17.13
C GLU A 92 5.85 7.96 15.82
N GLY A 93 4.51 8.07 15.78
CA GLY A 93 3.82 8.73 14.66
C GLY A 93 4.26 10.18 14.47
N ARG A 94 4.42 10.94 15.56
CA ARG A 94 4.94 12.32 15.53
C ARG A 94 6.37 12.40 15.01
N LYS A 95 7.24 11.47 15.41
CA LYS A 95 8.63 11.37 14.89
C LYS A 95 8.63 11.14 13.37
N ILE A 96 7.78 10.23 12.87
CA ILE A 96 7.64 9.97 11.43
C ILE A 96 7.26 11.25 10.68
N VAL A 97 6.25 11.98 11.17
CA VAL A 97 5.78 13.24 10.56
C VAL A 97 6.85 14.33 10.66
N ALA A 98 7.48 14.51 11.82
CA ALA A 98 8.54 15.51 12.03
C ALA A 98 9.76 15.26 11.14
N ALA A 99 10.06 14.00 10.82
CA ALA A 99 11.09 13.62 9.86
C ALA A 99 10.68 13.86 8.39
N GLY A 100 9.46 14.36 8.13
CA GLY A 100 8.97 14.69 6.79
C GLY A 100 8.52 13.49 5.97
N HIS A 101 8.16 12.39 6.59
CA HIS A 101 7.58 11.23 5.92
C HIS A 101 6.06 11.34 5.82
N GLU A 102 5.47 10.55 4.92
CA GLU A 102 4.04 10.48 4.70
C GLU A 102 3.40 9.41 5.59
N LEU A 103 2.23 9.73 6.20
CA LEU A 103 1.39 8.75 6.86
C LEU A 103 0.18 8.38 5.99
N GLY A 104 -0.06 7.08 5.85
CA GLY A 104 -1.25 6.49 5.24
C GLY A 104 -2.02 5.64 6.25
N ASN A 105 -3.28 5.36 5.93
CA ASN A 105 -4.21 4.62 6.78
C ASN A 105 -4.19 3.13 6.43
N HIS A 106 -3.91 2.27 7.45
CA HIS A 106 -3.92 0.80 7.33
C HIS A 106 -5.01 0.15 8.18
N THR A 107 -6.15 0.85 8.39
CA THR A 107 -7.23 0.52 9.31
C THR A 107 -6.85 0.61 10.80
N TYR A 108 -7.85 0.60 11.67
CA TYR A 108 -7.59 0.66 13.12
C TYR A 108 -7.15 -0.68 13.68
N SER A 109 -7.84 -1.78 13.36
CA SER A 109 -7.64 -3.10 13.98
C SER A 109 -6.90 -4.10 13.10
N HIS A 110 -6.43 -3.71 11.91
CA HIS A 110 -5.74 -4.56 10.92
C HIS A 110 -6.54 -5.82 10.51
N LYS A 111 -7.88 -5.75 10.54
CA LYS A 111 -8.73 -6.86 10.10
C LYS A 111 -8.90 -6.85 8.58
N ARG A 112 -9.01 -8.06 7.99
CA ARG A 112 -9.35 -8.21 6.57
C ARG A 112 -10.67 -7.49 6.27
N MET A 113 -10.66 -6.58 5.30
CA MET A 113 -11.78 -5.69 4.94
C MET A 113 -12.73 -6.33 3.91
N VAL A 114 -12.92 -7.64 3.98
CA VAL A 114 -13.86 -8.41 3.14
C VAL A 114 -15.10 -8.76 3.96
N LEU A 115 -16.28 -8.57 3.39
CA LEU A 115 -17.57 -8.85 4.01
C LEU A 115 -17.77 -8.14 5.37
N LYS A 116 -17.28 -6.93 5.49
CA LYS A 116 -17.49 -6.06 6.66
C LYS A 116 -18.69 -5.14 6.45
N THR A 117 -19.37 -4.76 7.53
CA THR A 117 -20.47 -3.79 7.48
C THR A 117 -19.96 -2.39 7.13
N PRO A 118 -20.80 -1.51 6.55
CA PRO A 118 -20.42 -0.13 6.29
C PRO A 118 -19.95 0.61 7.54
N SER A 119 -20.65 0.48 8.67
CA SER A 119 -20.29 1.12 9.94
C SER A 119 -18.94 0.63 10.49
N PHE A 120 -18.62 -0.66 10.32
CA PHE A 120 -17.31 -1.18 10.69
C PHE A 120 -16.21 -0.56 9.82
N ILE A 121 -16.41 -0.48 8.49
CA ILE A 121 -15.45 0.10 7.55
C ILE A 121 -15.20 1.57 7.89
N GLU A 122 -16.26 2.35 8.10
CA GLU A 122 -16.20 3.75 8.47
C GLU A 122 -15.41 3.96 9.77
N SER A 123 -15.77 3.23 10.84
CA SER A 123 -15.09 3.32 12.13
C SER A 123 -13.59 2.98 12.04
N GLU A 124 -13.23 1.93 11.30
CA GLU A 124 -11.82 1.52 11.11
C GLU A 124 -10.99 2.61 10.41
N ILE A 125 -11.59 3.29 9.45
CA ILE A 125 -10.92 4.32 8.66
C ILE A 125 -10.87 5.65 9.42
N GLU A 126 -12.01 6.14 9.92
CA GLU A 126 -12.09 7.45 10.55
C GLU A 126 -11.30 7.53 11.85
N ARG A 127 -11.37 6.48 12.68
CA ARG A 127 -10.57 6.42 13.92
C ARG A 127 -9.07 6.49 13.63
N THR A 128 -8.60 5.79 12.61
CA THR A 128 -7.19 5.84 12.22
C THR A 128 -6.81 7.21 11.65
N ASP A 129 -7.68 7.82 10.83
CA ASP A 129 -7.44 9.16 10.29
C ASP A 129 -7.31 10.20 11.41
N GLN A 130 -8.18 10.15 12.43
CA GLN A 130 -8.11 11.03 13.59
C GLN A 130 -6.76 10.91 14.31
N LEU A 131 -6.26 9.69 14.51
CA LEU A 131 -4.96 9.45 15.12
C LEU A 131 -3.79 9.95 14.25
N ILE A 132 -3.87 9.76 12.93
CA ILE A 132 -2.89 10.32 11.97
C ILE A 132 -2.87 11.86 12.07
N ARG A 133 -4.04 12.51 12.20
CA ARG A 133 -4.13 13.95 12.42
C ARG A 133 -3.55 14.39 13.77
N GLN A 134 -3.77 13.61 14.84
CA GLN A 134 -3.19 13.85 16.17
C GLN A 134 -1.67 13.69 16.18
N ALA A 135 -1.12 12.83 15.31
CA ALA A 135 0.33 12.73 15.09
C ALA A 135 0.91 13.96 14.35
N GLY A 136 0.07 14.89 13.88
CA GLY A 136 0.47 16.13 13.21
C GLY A 136 0.46 16.07 11.68
N TYR A 137 0.11 14.96 11.05
CA TYR A 137 0.06 14.83 9.60
C TYR A 137 -1.19 15.52 9.02
N GLN A 138 -1.01 16.56 8.17
CA GLN A 138 -2.11 17.38 7.66
C GLN A 138 -2.40 17.18 6.16
N SER A 139 -1.54 16.48 5.42
CA SER A 139 -1.71 16.24 3.98
C SER A 139 -2.75 15.15 3.68
N ALA A 140 -2.92 14.78 2.42
CA ALA A 140 -3.84 13.71 2.01
C ALA A 140 -3.47 12.37 2.67
N ILE A 141 -4.47 11.66 3.22
CA ILE A 141 -4.28 10.35 3.82
C ILE A 141 -4.72 9.30 2.80
N HIS A 142 -3.77 8.60 2.22
CA HIS A 142 -4.04 7.46 1.35
C HIS A 142 -4.40 6.22 2.17
N PHE A 143 -5.00 5.23 1.53
CA PHE A 143 -5.47 4.01 2.19
C PHE A 143 -4.83 2.77 1.58
N ARG A 144 -4.37 1.86 2.44
CA ARG A 144 -3.94 0.51 2.04
C ARG A 144 -4.73 -0.52 2.83
N PRO A 145 -5.46 -1.44 2.15
CA PRO A 145 -6.22 -2.47 2.85
C PRO A 145 -5.29 -3.52 3.46
N PRO A 146 -5.50 -3.95 4.72
CA PRO A 146 -4.78 -5.05 5.33
C PRO A 146 -4.77 -6.31 4.45
N TYR A 147 -3.59 -6.93 4.30
CA TYR A 147 -3.39 -8.11 3.42
C TYR A 147 -3.74 -7.85 1.95
N GLY A 148 -3.87 -6.61 1.50
CA GLY A 148 -4.42 -6.26 0.19
C GLY A 148 -5.90 -6.63 0.01
N LYS A 149 -6.62 -7.03 1.10
CA LYS A 149 -7.94 -7.64 1.04
C LYS A 149 -9.07 -6.61 1.04
N LYS A 150 -9.84 -6.62 -0.04
CA LYS A 150 -11.06 -5.82 -0.25
C LYS A 150 -12.02 -6.58 -1.16
N LEU A 151 -13.28 -6.15 -1.26
CA LEU A 151 -14.20 -6.74 -2.24
C LEU A 151 -15.12 -5.68 -2.85
N VAL A 152 -16.22 -5.31 -2.17
CA VAL A 152 -17.23 -4.37 -2.70
C VAL A 152 -17.35 -3.13 -1.81
N LEU A 153 -17.71 -3.32 -0.53
CA LEU A 153 -18.10 -2.22 0.35
C LEU A 153 -16.92 -1.28 0.70
N LEU A 154 -15.72 -1.83 0.91
CA LEU A 154 -14.55 -0.98 1.16
C LEU A 154 -14.19 -0.10 -0.06
N PRO A 155 -14.02 -0.63 -1.29
CA PRO A 155 -13.80 0.22 -2.47
C PRO A 155 -14.91 1.23 -2.70
N TYR A 156 -16.17 0.86 -2.46
CA TYR A 156 -17.30 1.79 -2.56
C TYR A 156 -17.17 2.94 -1.56
N PHE A 157 -16.88 2.66 -0.29
CA PHE A 157 -16.65 3.68 0.74
C PHE A 157 -15.50 4.63 0.34
N LEU A 158 -14.35 4.08 -0.07
CA LEU A 158 -13.19 4.87 -0.48
C LEU A 158 -13.50 5.76 -1.70
N SER A 159 -14.27 5.25 -2.66
CA SER A 159 -14.67 6.04 -3.83
C SER A 159 -15.56 7.24 -3.47
N ARG A 160 -16.42 7.09 -2.46
CA ARG A 160 -17.30 8.16 -1.97
C ARG A 160 -16.54 9.28 -1.26
N THR A 161 -15.38 8.97 -0.72
CA THR A 161 -14.47 9.92 -0.05
C THR A 161 -13.31 10.36 -0.94
N SER A 162 -13.37 10.06 -2.25
CA SER A 162 -12.32 10.34 -3.24
C SER A 162 -10.94 9.83 -2.83
N ARG A 163 -10.89 8.77 -2.01
CA ARG A 163 -9.66 8.20 -1.48
C ARG A 163 -9.16 7.07 -2.39
N LYS A 164 -7.88 7.14 -2.73
CA LYS A 164 -7.22 6.10 -3.53
C LYS A 164 -6.85 4.90 -2.67
N THR A 165 -7.04 3.71 -3.24
CA THR A 165 -6.49 2.46 -2.69
C THR A 165 -5.08 2.29 -3.21
N ILE A 166 -4.09 2.33 -2.33
CA ILE A 166 -2.68 2.10 -2.67
C ILE A 166 -2.36 0.64 -2.39
N THR A 167 -1.91 -0.06 -3.41
CA THR A 167 -1.33 -1.39 -3.30
C THR A 167 0.17 -1.34 -3.62
N TRP A 168 0.75 -2.38 -4.16
CA TRP A 168 2.18 -2.47 -4.45
C TRP A 168 2.45 -3.44 -5.60
N ASP A 169 3.58 -3.34 -6.24
CA ASP A 169 4.04 -4.28 -7.25
C ASP A 169 5.31 -5.05 -6.84
N VAL A 170 6.03 -4.59 -5.81
CA VAL A 170 7.20 -5.26 -5.23
C VAL A 170 6.98 -5.49 -3.73
N GLU A 171 7.12 -6.75 -3.27
CA GLU A 171 6.92 -7.17 -1.87
C GLU A 171 7.82 -8.37 -1.57
N PRO A 172 9.13 -8.17 -1.32
CA PRO A 172 10.10 -9.27 -1.18
C PRO A 172 9.89 -10.09 0.09
N ASP A 173 9.47 -9.46 1.18
CA ASP A 173 9.39 -10.06 2.51
C ASP A 173 8.10 -10.88 2.77
N SER A 174 7.30 -11.11 1.75
CA SER A 174 6.15 -12.04 1.77
C SER A 174 6.51 -13.46 1.29
N TYR A 175 7.73 -13.67 0.78
CA TYR A 175 8.21 -14.99 0.35
C TYR A 175 9.12 -15.54 1.44
N PRO A 176 8.75 -16.65 2.12
CA PRO A 176 9.52 -17.16 3.28
C PRO A 176 11.00 -17.41 3.00
N GLU A 177 11.34 -17.88 1.80
CA GLU A 177 12.71 -18.17 1.37
C GLU A 177 13.55 -16.91 1.08
N ILE A 178 12.88 -15.75 0.87
CA ILE A 178 13.50 -14.45 0.68
C ILE A 178 13.53 -13.69 1.99
N ALA A 179 12.42 -13.69 2.72
CA ALA A 179 12.22 -12.93 3.96
C ALA A 179 13.18 -13.30 5.10
N ALA A 180 13.80 -14.48 5.03
CA ALA A 180 14.74 -15.01 6.02
C ALA A 180 16.17 -14.45 5.88
N ASP A 181 16.44 -13.60 4.86
CA ASP A 181 17.80 -13.18 4.50
C ASP A 181 17.75 -11.77 3.89
N SER A 182 18.39 -10.81 4.54
CA SER A 182 18.40 -9.40 4.10
C SER A 182 19.01 -9.23 2.71
N ASP A 183 20.07 -9.98 2.35
CA ASP A 183 20.70 -9.86 1.03
C ASP A 183 19.76 -10.37 -0.06
N LYS A 184 18.97 -11.42 0.20
CA LYS A 184 17.93 -11.90 -0.72
C LYS A 184 16.80 -10.90 -0.87
N ILE A 185 16.39 -10.23 0.20
CA ILE A 185 15.39 -9.16 0.16
C ILE A 185 15.90 -8.03 -0.73
N VAL A 186 17.15 -7.59 -0.56
CA VAL A 186 17.78 -6.57 -1.42
C VAL A 186 17.80 -7.03 -2.87
N ALA A 187 18.39 -8.20 -3.15
CA ALA A 187 18.54 -8.70 -4.53
C ALA A 187 17.19 -8.81 -5.25
N HIS A 188 16.18 -9.39 -4.58
CA HIS A 188 14.82 -9.51 -5.14
C HIS A 188 14.20 -8.14 -5.41
N THR A 189 14.37 -7.19 -4.50
CA THR A 189 13.83 -5.83 -4.67
C THR A 189 14.46 -5.14 -5.88
N LEU A 190 15.79 -5.18 -6.00
CA LEU A 190 16.50 -4.57 -7.15
C LEU A 190 16.07 -5.20 -8.46
N GLU A 191 15.99 -6.54 -8.53
CA GLU A 191 15.57 -7.26 -9.73
C GLU A 191 14.14 -6.92 -10.18
N LYS A 192 13.20 -6.76 -9.26
CA LYS A 192 11.76 -6.58 -9.57
C LYS A 192 11.36 -5.12 -9.73
N THR A 193 12.17 -4.19 -9.23
CA THR A 193 11.85 -2.76 -9.29
C THR A 193 11.95 -2.23 -10.72
N ARG A 194 11.01 -1.39 -11.08
CA ARG A 194 10.93 -0.68 -12.37
C ARG A 194 10.40 0.74 -12.17
N PRO A 195 10.53 1.64 -13.14
CA PRO A 195 10.04 3.00 -13.02
C PRO A 195 8.59 3.06 -12.53
N GLY A 196 8.37 3.82 -11.47
CA GLY A 196 7.07 3.99 -10.83
C GLY A 196 6.67 2.91 -9.84
N SER A 197 7.53 1.94 -9.50
CA SER A 197 7.22 0.89 -8.52
C SER A 197 6.88 1.44 -7.15
N ILE A 198 5.90 0.79 -6.50
CA ILE A 198 5.59 0.93 -5.07
C ILE A 198 6.10 -0.32 -4.37
N ILE A 199 7.13 -0.14 -3.55
CA ILE A 199 7.80 -1.22 -2.82
C ILE A 199 7.20 -1.28 -1.43
N LEU A 200 6.74 -2.47 -1.03
CA LEU A 200 6.23 -2.76 0.31
C LEU A 200 7.23 -3.57 1.11
N LEU A 201 7.49 -3.12 2.33
CA LEU A 201 8.21 -3.86 3.37
C LEU A 201 7.44 -3.80 4.69
N HIS A 202 7.57 -4.88 5.45
CA HIS A 202 7.08 -4.97 6.83
C HIS A 202 8.30 -5.02 7.77
N VAL A 203 8.58 -3.93 8.46
CA VAL A 203 9.78 -3.82 9.32
C VAL A 203 9.43 -3.57 10.78
N MET A 204 8.19 -3.13 11.07
CA MET A 204 7.80 -2.57 12.36
C MET A 204 7.13 -3.56 13.32
N TYR A 205 7.33 -4.87 13.14
CA TYR A 205 6.89 -5.86 14.12
C TYR A 205 7.90 -7.02 14.27
N LYS A 206 7.78 -7.74 15.38
CA LYS A 206 8.69 -8.83 15.74
C LYS A 206 8.81 -9.88 14.64
N GLY A 207 10.05 -10.33 14.37
CA GLY A 207 10.37 -11.32 13.34
C GLY A 207 10.58 -10.72 11.95
N ARG A 208 10.80 -9.38 11.87
CA ARG A 208 11.09 -8.66 10.63
C ARG A 208 12.46 -7.97 10.63
N GLU A 209 13.36 -8.46 11.44
CA GLU A 209 14.70 -7.90 11.61
C GLU A 209 15.47 -7.94 10.27
N GLU A 210 15.33 -9.00 9.47
CA GLU A 210 15.97 -9.09 8.14
C GLU A 210 15.39 -8.07 7.15
N SER A 211 14.07 -7.79 7.22
CA SER A 211 13.45 -6.74 6.41
C SER A 211 14.01 -5.36 6.77
N LEU A 212 14.20 -5.07 8.06
CA LEU A 212 14.79 -3.80 8.52
C LEU A 212 16.24 -3.66 8.07
N LYS A 213 17.05 -4.70 8.22
CA LYS A 213 18.45 -4.73 7.75
C LYS A 213 18.59 -4.49 6.25
N ALA A 214 17.62 -4.97 5.46
CA ALA A 214 17.63 -4.83 4.02
C ALA A 214 17.37 -3.39 3.54
N VAL A 215 16.77 -2.52 4.35
CA VAL A 215 16.32 -1.18 3.92
C VAL A 215 17.46 -0.35 3.34
N GLU A 216 18.60 -0.28 4.03
CA GLU A 216 19.76 0.50 3.56
C GLU A 216 20.30 -0.05 2.22
N GLY A 217 20.46 -1.37 2.11
CA GLY A 217 20.92 -2.03 0.89
C GLY A 217 19.98 -1.78 -0.31
N ILE A 218 18.67 -1.80 -0.08
CA ILE A 218 17.66 -1.46 -1.11
C ILE A 218 17.84 -0.02 -1.58
N ILE A 219 17.97 0.93 -0.65
CA ILE A 219 18.10 2.36 -0.98
C ILE A 219 19.38 2.61 -1.77
N VAL A 220 20.50 2.10 -1.28
CA VAL A 220 21.83 2.27 -1.93
C VAL A 220 21.82 1.65 -3.32
N GLY A 221 21.32 0.41 -3.45
CA GLY A 221 21.26 -0.29 -4.74
C GLY A 221 20.39 0.45 -5.77
N LEU A 222 19.17 0.85 -5.39
CA LEU A 222 18.27 1.58 -6.30
C LEU A 222 18.81 2.96 -6.67
N LYS A 223 19.48 3.68 -5.76
CA LYS A 223 20.19 4.93 -6.09
C LYS A 223 21.33 4.68 -7.08
N GLY A 224 22.07 3.59 -6.90
CA GLY A 224 23.11 3.16 -7.84
C GLY A 224 22.56 2.89 -9.24
N ASP A 225 21.35 2.35 -9.33
CA ASP A 225 20.62 2.15 -10.59
C ASP A 225 19.97 3.44 -11.13
N GLY A 226 20.15 4.58 -10.46
CA GLY A 226 19.68 5.89 -10.86
C GLY A 226 18.22 6.19 -10.49
N TYR A 227 17.64 5.45 -9.53
CA TYR A 227 16.31 5.77 -9.01
C TYR A 227 16.36 6.85 -7.93
N SER A 228 15.33 7.70 -7.92
CA SER A 228 15.01 8.62 -6.83
C SER A 228 13.79 8.14 -6.05
N PHE A 229 13.76 8.44 -4.76
CA PHE A 229 12.68 8.05 -3.87
C PHE A 229 11.69 9.19 -3.68
N LYS A 230 10.41 8.86 -3.71
CA LYS A 230 9.29 9.78 -3.50
C LYS A 230 8.27 9.15 -2.57
N THR A 231 7.51 9.98 -1.86
CA THR A 231 6.31 9.52 -1.15
C THR A 231 5.23 9.10 -2.14
N VAL A 232 4.22 8.37 -1.67
CA VAL A 232 3.08 7.98 -2.53
C VAL A 232 2.36 9.21 -3.08
N SER A 233 2.17 10.26 -2.29
CA SER A 233 1.56 11.51 -2.74
C SER A 233 2.36 12.15 -3.87
N GLU A 234 3.67 12.29 -3.72
CA GLU A 234 4.56 12.83 -4.77
C GLU A 234 4.57 11.97 -6.03
N MET A 235 4.47 10.64 -5.88
CA MET A 235 4.34 9.72 -7.02
C MET A 235 3.01 9.92 -7.76
N LEU A 236 1.91 10.15 -7.03
CA LEU A 236 0.60 10.40 -7.62
C LEU A 236 0.54 11.75 -8.35
N ASP A 237 1.31 12.75 -7.91
CA ASP A 237 1.36 14.06 -8.56
C ASP A 237 2.03 13.98 -9.95
N ILE A 238 2.97 13.04 -10.17
CA ILE A 238 3.55 12.78 -11.50
C ILE A 238 2.46 12.41 -12.53
N LEU A 239 1.37 11.74 -12.12
CA LEU A 239 0.25 11.42 -13.01
C LEU A 239 -0.60 12.63 -13.39
N ARG A 240 -0.51 13.72 -12.63
CA ARG A 240 -1.27 14.96 -12.86
C ARG A 240 -0.52 15.96 -13.71
N GLU A 241 0.81 15.81 -13.81
CA GLU A 241 1.63 16.66 -14.66
C GLU A 241 1.35 16.31 -16.12
N PRO A 242 1.10 17.32 -17.00
CA PRO A 242 1.00 17.08 -18.44
C PRO A 242 2.33 16.48 -18.92
N PRO A 243 2.31 15.59 -19.93
CA PRO A 243 3.53 15.02 -20.45
C PRO A 243 4.49 16.12 -20.91
N PRO A 244 5.82 15.98 -20.70
CA PRO A 244 6.80 16.97 -21.11
C PRO A 244 6.62 17.28 -22.62
N GLY A 245 6.33 18.54 -22.94
CA GLY A 245 6.08 19.00 -24.33
C GLY A 245 4.62 19.31 -24.66
N ALA A 246 3.65 19.01 -23.79
CA ALA A 246 2.29 19.51 -23.92
C ALA A 246 2.20 20.95 -23.40
N GLN A 247 2.80 21.91 -24.11
CA GLN A 247 2.49 23.32 -23.90
C GLN A 247 1.02 23.53 -24.23
N ALA A 248 0.29 24.12 -23.27
CA ALA A 248 -1.08 24.57 -23.49
C ALA A 248 -1.11 25.44 -24.76
N PHE A 249 -1.78 24.96 -25.80
CA PHE A 249 -2.25 25.83 -26.86
C PHE A 249 -3.31 26.75 -26.24
N LEU A 250 -2.88 27.89 -25.71
CA LEU A 250 -3.77 29.00 -25.50
C LEU A 250 -4.05 29.56 -26.90
N PRO A 251 -5.30 29.58 -27.37
CA PRO A 251 -5.61 30.29 -28.60
C PRO A 251 -5.30 31.77 -28.35
N ALA A 252 -4.39 32.30 -29.16
CA ALA A 252 -4.16 33.73 -29.21
C ALA A 252 -5.50 34.41 -29.48
N GLY A 253 -5.83 35.39 -28.62
CA GLY A 253 -7.12 36.07 -28.59
C GLY A 253 -7.52 36.66 -29.95
N ILE A 254 -8.84 36.57 -30.16
CA ILE A 254 -9.58 37.46 -31.07
C ILE A 254 -10.13 38.60 -30.24
#